data_35f88e1a51071845d893b5b3690f2a90
#
_entry.id   35f88e1a51071845d893b5b3690f2a90
#
_cell.length_a   1.000
_cell.length_b   1.000
_cell.length_c   1.000
_cell.angle_alpha   90.00
_cell.angle_beta   90.00
_cell.angle_gamma   90.00
#
_symmetry.space_group_name_H-M   'P 1'
#
loop_
_entity.id
_entity.type
_entity.pdbx_description
1 polymer ?
#
loop_
_entity_poly.entity_id
_entity_poly.type
_entity_poly.pdbx_seq_one_letter_code
_entity_poly.pdbx_strand_id
1 'polypeptide(L)'
;MKTEKTFKQVIEFDIISGNYLSKVKKGEETAFSKCLESVNKQVRKIFPEYQEKRDFIRMAGCVKDEKTSRLILEDKDYTFTEEGLKAVKAKLKELDQETVTIHQRILPENNDVELTAIEKECFEGFVIDLFEDEFEKQFSE
;
A
#
# COMPACT_ATOMS: atom_id res chain seq x y z
N MET A 1 -4.91 14.96 -9.33
CA MET A 1 -4.46 15.54 -8.05
C MET A 1 -3.44 14.61 -7.40
N LYS A 2 -2.58 15.17 -6.57
CA LYS A 2 -1.54 14.41 -5.87
C LYS A 2 -1.84 14.37 -4.38
N THR A 3 -1.55 13.26 -3.72
CA THR A 3 -1.62 13.13 -2.27
C THR A 3 -0.42 12.35 -1.76
N GLU A 4 -0.14 12.47 -0.48
CA GLU A 4 0.88 11.65 0.17
C GLU A 4 0.20 10.56 0.99
N LYS A 5 0.68 9.35 0.82
CA LYS A 5 0.22 8.17 1.57
C LYS A 5 1.42 7.45 2.16
N THR A 6 1.25 6.84 3.32
CA THR A 6 2.32 6.02 3.92
C THR A 6 2.48 4.71 3.15
N PHE A 7 3.66 4.09 3.25
CA PHE A 7 3.86 2.76 2.67
C PHE A 7 2.84 1.76 3.19
N LYS A 8 2.47 1.84 4.47
CA LYS A 8 1.45 0.97 5.06
C LYS A 8 0.11 1.12 4.33
N GLN A 9 -0.33 2.36 4.09
CA GLN A 9 -1.58 2.64 3.36
C GLN A 9 -1.51 2.15 1.92
N VAL A 10 -0.36 2.33 1.26
CA VAL A 10 -0.13 1.90 -0.13
C VAL A 10 -0.20 0.38 -0.23
N ILE A 11 0.42 -0.34 0.70
CA ILE A 11 0.41 -1.81 0.72
C ILE A 11 -1.00 -2.34 0.98
N GLU A 12 -1.72 -1.77 1.94
CA GLU A 12 -3.12 -2.13 2.23
C GLU A 12 -3.99 -1.89 0.99
N PHE A 13 -3.79 -0.76 0.32
CA PHE A 13 -4.49 -0.45 -0.92
C PHE A 13 -4.22 -1.50 -2.00
N ASP A 14 -2.96 -1.89 -2.20
CA ASP A 14 -2.60 -2.90 -3.20
C ASP A 14 -3.33 -4.22 -2.94
N ILE A 15 -3.32 -4.68 -1.69
CA ILE A 15 -3.96 -5.95 -1.31
C ILE A 15 -5.47 -5.88 -1.53
N ILE A 16 -6.12 -4.86 -1.01
CA ILE A 16 -7.59 -4.74 -1.03
C ILE A 16 -8.10 -4.42 -2.44
N SER A 17 -7.41 -3.53 -3.17
CA SER A 17 -7.77 -3.23 -4.55
C SER A 17 -7.53 -4.43 -5.47
N GLY A 18 -6.44 -5.17 -5.27
CA GLY A 18 -6.18 -6.40 -6.01
C GLY A 18 -7.27 -7.44 -5.81
N ASN A 19 -7.73 -7.61 -4.57
CA ASN A 19 -8.83 -8.53 -4.25
C ASN A 19 -10.14 -8.09 -4.91
N TYR A 20 -10.45 -6.79 -4.85
CA TYR A 20 -11.64 -6.24 -5.51
C TYR A 20 -11.60 -6.47 -7.02
N LEU A 21 -10.48 -6.11 -7.65
CA LEU A 21 -10.31 -6.21 -9.11
C LEU A 21 -10.33 -7.66 -9.58
N SER A 22 -9.87 -8.61 -8.77
CA SER A 22 -9.90 -10.04 -9.11
C SER A 22 -11.32 -10.59 -9.26
N LYS A 23 -12.30 -9.93 -8.64
CA LYS A 23 -13.73 -10.31 -8.69
C LYS A 23 -14.47 -9.65 -9.86
N VAL A 24 -13.86 -8.65 -10.51
CA VAL A 24 -14.45 -7.97 -11.65
C VAL A 24 -14.23 -8.85 -12.89
N LYS A 25 -15.32 -9.30 -13.48
CA LYS A 25 -15.28 -10.14 -14.68
C LYS A 25 -15.02 -9.31 -15.92
N LYS A 26 -14.38 -9.94 -16.91
CA LYS A 26 -14.15 -9.31 -18.22
C LYS A 26 -15.49 -8.93 -18.84
N GLY A 27 -15.64 -7.66 -19.23
CA GLY A 27 -16.87 -7.10 -19.76
C GLY A 27 -17.77 -6.47 -18.72
N GLU A 28 -17.47 -6.61 -17.42
CA GLU A 28 -18.23 -6.03 -16.33
C GLU A 28 -17.48 -4.85 -15.66
N GLU A 29 -16.44 -4.35 -16.30
CA GLU A 29 -15.67 -3.23 -15.80
C GLU A 29 -16.52 -1.96 -15.70
N THR A 30 -16.39 -1.26 -14.57
CA THR A 30 -17.05 0.03 -14.33
C THR A 30 -16.04 1.17 -14.44
N ALA A 31 -16.50 2.41 -14.49
CA ALA A 31 -15.61 3.57 -14.41
C ALA A 31 -14.79 3.53 -13.12
N PHE A 32 -15.40 3.10 -12.01
CA PHE A 32 -14.73 2.93 -10.73
C PHE A 32 -13.61 1.87 -10.81
N SER A 33 -13.90 0.69 -11.36
CA SER A 33 -12.89 -0.37 -11.45
C SER A 33 -11.71 0.03 -12.33
N LYS A 34 -11.94 0.81 -13.39
CA LYS A 34 -10.88 1.34 -14.26
C LYS A 34 -10.00 2.36 -13.52
N CYS A 35 -10.60 3.25 -12.74
CA CYS A 35 -9.86 4.19 -11.91
C CYS A 35 -9.02 3.45 -10.86
N LEU A 36 -9.63 2.46 -10.21
CA LEU A 36 -8.97 1.66 -9.19
C LEU A 36 -7.78 0.89 -9.79
N GLU A 37 -7.95 0.29 -10.96
CA GLU A 37 -6.87 -0.41 -11.67
C GLU A 37 -5.71 0.53 -12.00
N SER A 38 -6.01 1.75 -12.44
CA SER A 38 -4.99 2.75 -12.77
C SER A 38 -4.14 3.11 -11.55
N VAL A 39 -4.76 3.31 -10.38
CA VAL A 39 -4.05 3.59 -9.14
C VAL A 39 -3.30 2.34 -8.67
N ASN A 40 -3.90 1.17 -8.79
CA ASN A 40 -3.26 -0.10 -8.42
C ASN A 40 -1.96 -0.33 -9.22
N LYS A 41 -1.96 -0.03 -10.51
CA LYS A 41 -0.75 -0.11 -11.35
C LYS A 41 0.34 0.83 -10.86
N GLN A 42 -0.03 2.03 -10.45
CA GLN A 42 0.91 3.01 -9.89
C GLN A 42 1.52 2.50 -8.58
N VAL A 43 0.69 1.98 -7.69
CA VAL A 43 1.10 1.42 -6.41
C VAL A 43 2.05 0.24 -6.60
N ARG A 44 1.78 -0.63 -7.56
CA ARG A 44 2.65 -1.78 -7.87
C ARG A 44 4.05 -1.37 -8.33
N LYS A 45 4.19 -0.21 -8.95
CA LYS A 45 5.50 0.34 -9.32
C LYS A 45 6.28 0.87 -8.12
N ILE A 46 5.59 1.26 -7.05
CA ILE A 46 6.19 1.76 -5.81
C ILE A 46 6.65 0.61 -4.92
N PHE A 47 5.98 -0.52 -4.97
CA PHE A 47 6.23 -1.67 -4.09
C PHE A 47 7.69 -2.17 -4.10
N PRO A 48 8.39 -2.28 -5.26
CA PRO A 48 9.80 -2.67 -5.27
C PRO A 48 10.71 -1.78 -4.42
N GLU A 49 10.45 -0.47 -4.38
CA GLU A 49 11.19 0.47 -3.54
C GLU A 49 11.01 0.13 -2.06
N TYR A 50 9.78 -0.16 -1.65
CA TYR A 50 9.49 -0.60 -0.28
C TYR A 50 10.21 -1.90 0.05
N GLN A 51 10.15 -2.89 -0.84
CA GLN A 51 10.82 -4.19 -0.64
C GLN A 51 12.32 -4.02 -0.48
N GLU A 52 12.94 -3.20 -1.31
CA GLU A 52 14.37 -2.93 -1.26
C GLU A 52 14.77 -2.30 0.09
N LYS A 53 14.02 -1.30 0.54
CA LYS A 53 14.25 -0.65 1.83
C LYS A 53 14.05 -1.62 3.00
N ARG A 54 13.01 -2.44 2.93
CA ARG A 54 12.72 -3.46 3.94
C ARG A 54 13.85 -4.48 4.02
N ASP A 55 14.30 -4.99 2.88
CA ASP A 55 15.37 -5.98 2.83
C ASP A 55 16.68 -5.39 3.35
N PHE A 56 16.99 -4.14 3.03
CA PHE A 56 18.16 -3.44 3.54
C PHE A 56 18.14 -3.37 5.08
N ILE A 57 16.98 -3.02 5.67
CA ILE A 57 16.82 -2.95 7.12
C ILE A 57 17.06 -4.33 7.74
N ARG A 58 16.48 -5.37 7.16
CA ARG A 58 16.62 -6.75 7.66
C ARG A 58 18.06 -7.25 7.52
N MET A 59 18.71 -6.99 6.40
CA MET A 59 20.10 -7.34 6.17
C MET A 59 21.02 -6.65 7.19
N ALA A 60 20.81 -5.38 7.43
CA ALA A 60 21.62 -4.61 8.38
C ALA A 60 21.50 -5.12 9.81
N GLY A 61 20.34 -5.68 10.18
CA GLY A 61 20.10 -6.23 11.52
C GLY A 61 20.41 -7.71 11.65
N CYS A 62 20.72 -8.40 10.54
CA CYS A 62 20.99 -9.83 10.54
C CYS A 62 22.31 -10.15 11.24
N VAL A 63 22.34 -11.28 11.96
CA VAL A 63 23.56 -11.80 12.57
C VAL A 63 24.61 -12.07 11.50
N LYS A 64 25.85 -11.65 11.74
CA LYS A 64 26.98 -11.85 10.83
C LYS A 64 28.00 -12.77 11.46
N ASP A 65 28.66 -13.58 10.61
CA ASP A 65 29.81 -14.35 11.02
C ASP A 65 30.98 -13.41 11.36
N GLU A 66 31.55 -13.55 12.55
CA GLU A 66 32.64 -12.70 13.03
C GLU A 66 33.90 -12.73 12.17
N LYS A 67 34.15 -13.87 11.53
CA LYS A 67 35.38 -14.08 10.73
C LYS A 67 35.21 -13.62 9.28
N THR A 68 34.06 -13.90 8.65
CA THR A 68 33.84 -13.67 7.22
C THR A 68 32.94 -12.45 6.93
N SER A 69 32.29 -11.89 7.95
CA SER A 69 31.29 -10.81 7.84
C SER A 69 30.08 -11.18 6.97
N ARG A 70 29.90 -12.47 6.70
CA ARG A 70 28.75 -12.96 5.94
C ARG A 70 27.53 -13.06 6.84
N LEU A 71 26.36 -12.84 6.24
CA LEU A 71 25.08 -12.99 6.93
C LEU A 71 24.84 -14.46 7.28
N ILE A 72 24.37 -14.70 8.50
CA ILE A 72 24.00 -16.04 8.95
C ILE A 72 22.51 -16.21 8.65
N LEU A 73 22.19 -17.16 7.77
CA LEU A 73 20.81 -17.46 7.36
C LEU A 73 20.39 -18.82 7.90
N GLU A 74 19.12 -18.93 8.28
CA GLU A 74 18.48 -20.18 8.65
C GLU A 74 17.30 -20.39 7.71
N ASP A 75 17.30 -21.51 6.97
CA ASP A 75 16.28 -21.81 5.95
C ASP A 75 16.07 -20.66 4.94
N LYS A 76 17.16 -20.01 4.53
CA LYS A 76 17.20 -18.85 3.62
C LYS A 76 16.63 -17.55 4.22
N ASP A 77 16.27 -17.56 5.50
CA ASP A 77 15.81 -16.38 6.20
C ASP A 77 16.92 -15.75 7.04
N TYR A 78 16.82 -14.45 7.25
CA TYR A 78 17.73 -13.70 8.11
C TYR A 78 17.58 -14.13 9.57
N THR A 79 18.69 -14.22 10.26
CA THR A 79 18.71 -14.52 11.70
C THR A 79 18.98 -13.24 12.49
N PHE A 80 18.37 -13.14 13.67
CA PHE A 80 18.49 -11.96 14.51
C PHE A 80 18.74 -12.37 15.95
N THR A 81 19.54 -11.56 16.67
CA THR A 81 19.55 -11.60 18.12
C THR A 81 18.24 -11.00 18.62
N GLU A 82 17.90 -11.20 19.90
CA GLU A 82 16.69 -10.63 20.48
C GLU A 82 16.70 -9.09 20.38
N GLU A 83 17.83 -8.46 20.67
CA GLU A 83 18.01 -7.01 20.55
C GLU A 83 17.97 -6.56 19.09
N GLY A 84 18.61 -7.30 18.20
CA GLY A 84 18.61 -7.03 16.76
C GLY A 84 17.22 -7.10 16.17
N LEU A 85 16.41 -8.06 16.58
CA LEU A 85 15.03 -8.18 16.13
C LEU A 85 14.17 -6.99 16.56
N LYS A 86 14.35 -6.52 17.80
CA LYS A 86 13.64 -5.31 18.29
C LYS A 86 14.01 -4.08 17.46
N ALA A 87 15.30 -3.92 17.16
CA ALA A 87 15.78 -2.79 16.35
C ALA A 87 15.22 -2.87 14.92
N VAL A 88 15.21 -4.05 14.32
CA VAL A 88 14.64 -4.27 12.98
C VAL A 88 13.14 -3.94 12.96
N LYS A 89 12.39 -4.44 13.93
CA LYS A 89 10.94 -4.15 14.03
C LYS A 89 10.66 -2.67 14.17
N ALA A 90 11.46 -1.95 14.98
CA ALA A 90 11.32 -0.51 15.14
C ALA A 90 11.56 0.23 13.83
N LYS A 91 12.61 -0.13 13.09
CA LYS A 91 12.94 0.48 11.80
C LYS A 91 11.91 0.15 10.72
N LEU A 92 11.37 -1.07 10.70
CA LEU A 92 10.30 -1.45 9.78
C LEU A 92 9.03 -0.65 10.05
N LYS A 93 8.72 -0.40 11.32
CA LYS A 93 7.59 0.44 11.71
C LYS A 93 7.77 1.87 11.22
N GLU A 94 8.98 2.42 11.33
CA GLU A 94 9.30 3.75 10.78
C GLU A 94 9.17 3.76 9.27
N LEU A 95 9.66 2.72 8.58
CA LEU A 95 9.52 2.59 7.12
C LEU A 95 8.06 2.59 6.70
N ASP A 96 7.20 1.87 7.40
CA ASP A 96 5.76 1.81 7.11
C ASP A 96 5.08 3.18 7.21
N GLN A 97 5.65 4.10 7.98
CA GLN A 97 5.14 5.47 8.14
C GLN A 97 5.78 6.48 7.17
N GLU A 98 6.79 6.09 6.41
CA GLU A 98 7.33 6.95 5.35
C GLU A 98 6.27 7.16 4.27
N THR A 99 6.22 8.38 3.73
CA THR A 99 5.21 8.74 2.74
C THR A 99 5.74 8.70 1.32
N VAL A 100 4.84 8.42 0.40
CA VAL A 100 5.09 8.46 -1.04
C VAL A 100 4.00 9.27 -1.72
N THR A 101 4.32 9.89 -2.83
CA THR A 101 3.37 10.68 -3.60
C THR A 101 2.56 9.76 -4.52
N ILE A 102 1.23 9.87 -4.41
CA ILE A 102 0.28 9.12 -5.22
C ILE A 102 -0.52 10.09 -6.08
N HIS A 103 -0.65 9.78 -7.37
CA HIS A 103 -1.53 10.51 -8.27
C HIS A 103 -2.93 9.91 -8.18
N GLN A 104 -3.83 10.67 -7.57
CA GLN A 104 -5.22 10.26 -7.39
C GLN A 104 -5.96 10.25 -8.73
N ARG A 105 -6.94 9.38 -8.83
CA ARG A 105 -7.87 9.36 -9.97
C ARG A 105 -9.23 9.88 -9.53
N ILE A 106 -9.80 10.76 -10.36
CA ILE A 106 -11.13 11.33 -10.12
C ILE A 106 -12.13 10.50 -10.91
N LEU A 107 -13.17 10.04 -10.23
CA LEU A 107 -14.22 9.26 -10.86
C LEU A 107 -15.03 10.19 -11.80
N PRO A 108 -15.13 9.87 -13.11
CA PRO A 108 -15.76 10.76 -14.08
C PRO A 108 -17.30 10.78 -14.03
N GLU A 109 -17.90 9.82 -13.33
CA GLU A 109 -19.35 9.69 -13.21
C GLU A 109 -19.73 9.17 -11.83
N ASN A 110 -21.00 9.24 -11.48
CA ASN A 110 -21.48 8.79 -10.18
C ASN A 110 -21.15 7.31 -9.96
N ASN A 111 -20.66 7.00 -8.76
CA ASN A 111 -20.28 5.65 -8.37
C ASN A 111 -21.47 4.89 -7.78
N ASP A 112 -22.04 3.97 -8.56
CA ASP A 112 -23.13 3.10 -8.13
C ASP A 112 -22.65 1.74 -7.58
N VAL A 113 -21.33 1.60 -7.42
CA VAL A 113 -20.71 0.35 -6.93
C VAL A 113 -20.84 0.26 -5.43
N GLU A 114 -21.33 -0.88 -4.94
CA GLU A 114 -21.36 -1.17 -3.50
C GLU A 114 -19.97 -1.59 -3.02
N LEU A 115 -19.52 -0.95 -1.96
CA LEU A 115 -18.25 -1.23 -1.32
C LEU A 115 -18.47 -1.59 0.14
N THR A 116 -17.66 -2.51 0.65
CA THR A 116 -17.63 -2.79 2.10
C THR A 116 -17.05 -1.57 2.82
N ALA A 117 -17.27 -1.48 4.14
CA ALA A 117 -16.70 -0.41 4.96
C ALA A 117 -15.18 -0.38 4.88
N ILE A 118 -14.54 -1.55 4.86
CA ILE A 118 -13.08 -1.68 4.74
C ILE A 118 -12.60 -1.17 3.39
N GLU A 119 -13.31 -1.52 2.31
CA GLU A 119 -12.98 -1.05 0.96
C GLU A 119 -13.11 0.47 0.84
N LYS A 120 -14.19 1.04 1.36
CA LYS A 120 -14.40 2.49 1.35
C LYS A 120 -13.27 3.22 2.08
N GLU A 121 -12.93 2.77 3.28
CA GLU A 121 -11.86 3.36 4.08
C GLU A 121 -10.51 3.24 3.38
N CYS A 122 -10.22 2.08 2.80
CA CYS A 122 -8.97 1.81 2.11
C CYS A 122 -8.80 2.63 0.84
N PHE A 123 -9.88 2.79 0.05
CA PHE A 123 -9.84 3.48 -1.24
C PHE A 123 -9.94 4.99 -1.12
N GLU A 124 -10.37 5.49 0.04
CA GLU A 124 -10.47 6.91 0.29
C GLU A 124 -9.11 7.61 0.08
N GLY A 125 -9.13 8.68 -0.69
CA GLY A 125 -7.93 9.42 -1.01
C GLY A 125 -7.09 8.86 -2.17
N PHE A 126 -7.43 7.67 -2.68
CA PHE A 126 -6.81 7.11 -3.89
C PHE A 126 -7.69 7.32 -5.12
N VAL A 127 -8.97 7.06 -4.98
CA VAL A 127 -9.98 7.38 -5.99
C VAL A 127 -10.94 8.41 -5.39
N ILE A 128 -11.11 9.54 -6.07
CA ILE A 128 -11.94 10.63 -5.58
C ILE A 128 -13.30 10.58 -6.28
N ASP A 129 -14.35 10.50 -5.49
CA ASP A 129 -15.71 10.58 -5.94
C ASP A 129 -16.26 11.99 -5.61
N LEU A 130 -16.20 12.89 -6.59
CA LEU A 130 -16.66 14.26 -6.42
C LEU A 130 -18.17 14.35 -6.19
N PHE A 131 -18.92 13.39 -6.70
CA PHE A 131 -20.38 13.35 -6.52
C PHE A 131 -20.75 13.08 -5.07
N GLU A 132 -20.04 12.14 -4.42
CA GLU A 132 -20.24 11.83 -3.02
C GLU A 132 -19.84 13.02 -2.13
N ASP A 133 -18.70 13.64 -2.39
CA ASP A 133 -18.22 14.81 -1.65
C ASP A 133 -19.17 16.00 -1.78
N GLU A 134 -19.68 16.27 -2.97
CA GLU A 134 -20.64 17.35 -3.21
C GLU A 134 -21.96 17.08 -2.48
N PHE A 135 -22.40 15.83 -2.49
CA PHE A 135 -23.63 15.42 -1.78
C PHE A 135 -23.47 15.63 -0.27
N GLU A 136 -22.38 15.20 0.32
CA GLU A 136 -22.09 15.39 1.74
C GLU A 136 -22.03 16.88 2.12
N LYS A 137 -21.40 17.70 1.29
CA LYS A 137 -21.33 19.15 1.50
C LYS A 137 -22.71 19.80 1.52
N GLN A 138 -23.63 19.33 0.68
CA GLN A 138 -25.02 19.86 0.65
C GLN A 138 -25.79 19.56 1.92
N PHE A 139 -25.48 18.45 2.60
CA PHE A 139 -26.21 18.01 3.78
C PHE A 139 -25.49 18.27 5.11
N SER A 140 -24.25 18.76 5.08
CA SER A 140 -23.47 19.02 6.29
C SER A 140 -23.52 20.46 6.79
N GLU A 141 -24.30 21.31 6.14
CA GLU A 141 -24.54 22.70 6.61
C GLU A 141 -25.66 22.79 7.63
#